data_03718bf48fdd6fdfad95184eb9197376
#
_entry.id   03718bf48fdd6fdfad95184eb9197376
#
_cell.length_a   1.000
_cell.length_b   1.000
_cell.length_c   1.000
_cell.angle_alpha   90.00
_cell.angle_beta   90.00
_cell.angle_gamma   90.00
#
_symmetry.space_group_name_H-M   'P 1'
#
loop_
_entity.id
_entity.type
_entity.pdbx_description
1 polymer ?
#
loop_
_entity_poly.entity_id
_entity_poly.type
_entity_poly.pdbx_seq_one_letter_code
_entity_poly.pdbx_strand_id
1 'polypeptide(L)'
;MHPRLMQLAMEIARTQRRSLNGANIIARLLRDNFDVQFWSKVLAFWRGSTRRICRFGEHPCDPLDQNKHAYLGRMAAQSEDVVVFHRQQRSSEEDVPKIRMEDVVYGSIKLHGKVEALLWKSQIPPYYSCIYTCEIRKVKTTCFKRKRPTESRMKP
;
A
#
# COMPACT_ATOMS: atom_id res chain seq x y z
N MET A 1 -26.37 -11.14 2.78
CA MET A 1 -25.22 -10.22 2.69
C MET A 1 -25.75 -8.80 2.49
N HIS A 2 -25.24 -7.81 3.23
CA HIS A 2 -25.74 -6.43 3.18
C HIS A 2 -25.46 -5.83 1.78
N PRO A 3 -26.47 -5.26 1.05
CA PRO A 3 -26.29 -4.82 -0.34
C PRO A 3 -25.14 -3.82 -0.52
N ARG A 4 -24.94 -2.93 0.45
CA ARG A 4 -23.88 -1.93 0.43
C ARG A 4 -22.48 -2.53 0.55
N LEU A 5 -22.30 -3.62 1.30
CA LEU A 5 -21.03 -4.33 1.37
C LEU A 5 -20.67 -4.99 0.06
N MET A 6 -21.66 -5.56 -0.65
CA MET A 6 -21.46 -6.15 -1.97
C MET A 6 -21.00 -5.09 -2.99
N GLN A 7 -21.64 -3.92 -2.99
CA GLN A 7 -21.24 -2.81 -3.85
C GLN A 7 -19.81 -2.36 -3.56
N LEU A 8 -19.45 -2.18 -2.28
CA LEU A 8 -18.10 -1.79 -1.86
C LEU A 8 -17.06 -2.85 -2.26
N ALA A 9 -17.37 -4.14 -2.08
CA ALA A 9 -16.50 -5.23 -2.52
C ALA A 9 -16.17 -5.15 -4.01
N MET A 10 -17.18 -4.94 -4.85
CA MET A 10 -17.00 -4.80 -6.30
C MET A 10 -16.17 -3.57 -6.66
N GLU A 11 -16.40 -2.44 -5.98
CA GLU A 11 -15.62 -1.23 -6.21
C GLU A 11 -14.16 -1.39 -5.78
N ILE A 12 -13.91 -2.01 -4.63
CA ILE A 12 -12.56 -2.32 -4.14
C ILE A 12 -11.86 -3.27 -5.11
N ALA A 13 -12.54 -4.34 -5.55
CA ALA A 13 -11.99 -5.30 -6.52
C ALA A 13 -11.56 -4.62 -7.83
N ARG A 14 -12.33 -3.66 -8.33
CA ARG A 14 -11.97 -2.87 -9.52
C ARG A 14 -10.69 -2.04 -9.34
N THR A 15 -10.34 -1.66 -8.11
CA THR A 15 -9.10 -0.92 -7.83
C THR A 15 -7.87 -1.81 -7.82
N GLN A 16 -8.05 -3.13 -7.67
CA GLN A 16 -6.97 -4.12 -7.50
C GLN A 16 -6.40 -4.63 -8.83
N ARG A 17 -6.21 -3.75 -9.79
CA ARG A 17 -5.65 -4.15 -11.09
C ARG A 17 -4.23 -4.71 -10.91
N ARG A 18 -4.01 -5.98 -11.32
CA ARG A 18 -2.72 -6.67 -11.49
C ARG A 18 -1.97 -7.14 -10.23
N SER A 19 -2.50 -7.03 -9.02
CA SER A 19 -1.79 -7.50 -7.83
C SER A 19 -2.57 -8.59 -7.10
N LEU A 20 -2.22 -9.86 -7.33
CA LEU A 20 -2.78 -10.99 -6.57
C LEU A 20 -2.47 -10.86 -5.07
N ASN A 21 -1.25 -10.42 -4.74
CA ASN A 21 -0.84 -10.21 -3.34
C ASN A 21 -1.65 -9.10 -2.68
N GLY A 22 -1.86 -7.98 -3.38
CA GLY A 22 -2.70 -6.89 -2.91
C GLY A 22 -4.16 -7.33 -2.71
N ALA A 23 -4.71 -8.10 -3.65
CA ALA A 23 -6.06 -8.63 -3.55
C ALA A 23 -6.23 -9.57 -2.35
N ASN A 24 -5.27 -10.46 -2.09
CA ASN A 24 -5.28 -11.37 -0.95
C ASN A 24 -5.24 -10.62 0.39
N ILE A 25 -4.35 -9.62 0.52
CA ILE A 25 -4.24 -8.78 1.71
C ILE A 25 -5.56 -8.08 1.98
N ILE A 26 -6.14 -7.45 0.96
CA ILE A 26 -7.40 -6.72 1.11
C ILE A 26 -8.55 -7.67 1.43
N ALA A 27 -8.66 -8.80 0.76
CA ALA A 27 -9.74 -9.77 1.03
C ALA A 27 -9.70 -10.25 2.48
N ARG A 28 -8.51 -10.51 3.02
CA ARG A 28 -8.33 -10.87 4.43
C ARG A 28 -8.73 -9.72 5.35
N LEU A 29 -8.20 -8.52 5.10
CA LEU A 29 -8.49 -7.33 5.87
C LEU A 29 -10.00 -7.03 5.95
N LEU A 30 -10.70 -7.12 4.82
CA LEU A 30 -12.15 -6.89 4.75
C LEU A 30 -12.95 -7.98 5.45
N ARG A 31 -12.51 -9.23 5.37
CA ARG A 31 -13.13 -10.35 6.07
C ARG A 31 -13.00 -10.21 7.59
N ASP A 32 -11.82 -9.80 8.07
CA ASP A 32 -11.54 -9.65 9.49
C ASP A 32 -12.23 -8.39 10.09
N ASN A 33 -12.65 -7.45 9.23
CA ASN A 33 -13.33 -6.20 9.60
C ASN A 33 -14.61 -6.04 8.77
N PHE A 34 -15.63 -6.82 9.07
CA PHE A 34 -16.88 -6.86 8.31
C PHE A 34 -17.81 -5.68 8.66
N ASP A 35 -17.37 -4.45 8.35
CA ASP A 35 -18.06 -3.19 8.62
C ASP A 35 -18.09 -2.25 7.41
N VAL A 36 -19.27 -1.65 7.13
CA VAL A 36 -19.49 -0.74 5.99
C VAL A 36 -18.60 0.50 6.05
N GLN A 37 -18.44 1.07 7.26
CA GLN A 37 -17.63 2.28 7.42
C GLN A 37 -16.15 1.98 7.19
N PHE A 38 -15.67 0.86 7.71
CA PHE A 38 -14.31 0.40 7.51
C PHE A 38 -14.03 0.14 6.02
N TRP A 39 -14.90 -0.59 5.33
CA TRP A 39 -14.75 -0.86 3.90
C TRP A 39 -14.77 0.41 3.05
N SER A 40 -15.59 1.41 3.43
CA SER A 40 -15.60 2.72 2.78
C SER A 40 -14.28 3.47 2.94
N LYS A 41 -13.66 3.40 4.13
CA LYS A 41 -12.33 3.98 4.39
C LYS A 41 -11.24 3.28 3.56
N VAL A 42 -11.28 1.95 3.48
CA VAL A 42 -10.35 1.17 2.66
C VAL A 42 -10.46 1.57 1.18
N LEU A 43 -11.69 1.69 0.66
CA LEU A 43 -11.91 2.12 -0.73
C LEU A 43 -11.37 3.54 -0.98
N ALA A 44 -11.64 4.48 -0.08
CA ALA A 44 -11.15 5.86 -0.18
C ALA A 44 -9.61 5.92 -0.17
N PHE A 45 -8.98 5.16 0.71
CA PHE A 45 -7.54 5.04 0.79
C PHE A 45 -6.94 4.52 -0.53
N TRP A 46 -7.49 3.43 -1.08
CA TRP A 46 -7.01 2.85 -2.34
C TRP A 46 -7.20 3.78 -3.53
N ARG A 47 -8.33 4.47 -3.62
CA ARG A 47 -8.54 5.49 -4.67
C ARG A 47 -7.53 6.62 -4.58
N GLY A 48 -7.16 7.05 -3.37
CA GLY A 48 -6.11 8.04 -3.14
C GLY A 48 -4.72 7.52 -3.51
N SER A 49 -4.40 6.29 -3.14
CA SER A 49 -3.13 5.64 -3.44
C SER A 49 -2.96 5.38 -4.94
N THR A 50 -4.02 4.87 -5.60
CA THR A 50 -4.00 4.64 -7.06
C THR A 50 -3.76 5.93 -7.84
N ARG A 51 -4.30 7.07 -7.39
CA ARG A 51 -4.04 8.37 -8.02
C ARG A 51 -2.57 8.79 -7.89
N ARG A 52 -1.91 8.48 -6.78
CA ARG A 52 -0.47 8.74 -6.60
C ARG A 52 0.37 7.83 -7.50
N ILE A 53 0.05 6.54 -7.57
CA ILE A 53 0.72 5.54 -8.41
C ILE A 53 0.54 5.86 -9.89
N CYS A 54 -0.70 6.15 -10.33
CA CYS A 54 -0.98 6.54 -11.71
C CYS A 54 -0.29 7.85 -12.12
N ARG A 55 0.02 8.74 -11.16
CA ARG A 55 0.74 9.99 -11.42
C ARG A 55 2.19 9.75 -11.83
N PHE A 56 2.77 8.62 -11.41
CA PHE A 56 4.13 8.21 -11.75
C PHE A 56 4.17 7.06 -12.78
N GLY A 57 3.02 6.56 -13.22
CA GLY A 57 2.90 5.54 -14.25
C GLY A 57 3.41 4.15 -13.87
N GLU A 58 3.86 3.94 -12.63
CA GLU A 58 4.46 2.69 -12.17
C GLU A 58 3.55 1.93 -11.20
N HIS A 59 3.52 0.60 -11.34
CA HIS A 59 2.90 -0.29 -10.35
C HIS A 59 3.83 -0.42 -9.14
N PRO A 60 3.33 -0.54 -7.87
CA PRO A 60 4.20 -0.64 -6.68
C PRO A 60 5.22 -1.78 -6.71
N CYS A 61 4.96 -2.85 -7.47
CA CYS A 61 5.89 -3.97 -7.63
C CYS A 61 6.98 -3.69 -8.66
N ASP A 62 6.73 -2.84 -9.65
CA ASP A 62 7.67 -2.56 -10.74
C ASP A 62 8.98 -1.93 -10.24
N PRO A 63 8.99 -0.99 -9.26
CA PRO A 63 10.22 -0.47 -8.70
C PRO A 63 11.09 -1.52 -8.01
N LEU A 64 10.47 -2.47 -7.28
CA LEU A 64 11.20 -3.53 -6.58
C LEU A 64 11.87 -4.49 -7.56
N ASP A 65 11.22 -4.80 -8.67
CA ASP A 65 11.76 -5.64 -9.74
C ASP A 65 12.92 -4.95 -10.48
N GLN A 66 12.99 -3.61 -10.40
CA GLN A 66 14.09 -2.78 -10.91
C GLN A 66 15.15 -2.43 -9.84
N ASN A 67 15.16 -3.12 -8.69
CA ASN A 67 16.03 -2.80 -7.54
C ASN A 67 15.87 -1.37 -7.00
N LYS A 68 14.70 -0.77 -7.18
CA LYS A 68 14.32 0.54 -6.62
C LYS A 68 13.42 0.35 -5.41
N HIS A 69 13.32 1.38 -4.57
CA HIS A 69 12.40 1.36 -3.43
C HIS A 69 10.95 1.61 -3.88
N ALA A 70 10.01 0.87 -3.31
CA ALA A 70 8.58 1.14 -3.49
C ALA A 70 8.03 1.95 -2.30
N TYR A 71 7.09 2.84 -2.57
CA TYR A 71 6.46 3.68 -1.56
C TYR A 71 4.97 3.37 -1.49
N LEU A 72 4.50 2.98 -0.31
CA LEU A 72 3.10 2.67 -0.04
C LEU A 72 2.57 3.65 1.00
N GLY A 73 1.44 4.29 0.74
CA GLY A 73 0.79 5.14 1.74
C GLY A 73 0.31 4.31 2.94
N ARG A 74 0.20 4.93 4.12
CA ARG A 74 -0.40 4.34 5.31
C ARG A 74 -1.84 4.82 5.51
N MET A 75 -2.76 3.89 5.77
CA MET A 75 -4.15 4.24 6.06
C MET A 75 -4.29 4.89 7.45
N ALA A 76 -3.52 4.42 8.44
CA ALA A 76 -3.56 4.94 9.80
C ALA A 76 -2.94 6.33 9.96
N ALA A 77 -2.01 6.71 9.07
CA ALA A 77 -1.32 8.00 9.13
C ALA A 77 -0.97 8.49 7.72
N GLN A 78 -1.78 9.42 7.19
CA GLN A 78 -1.59 9.95 5.83
C GLN A 78 -0.29 10.76 5.64
N SER A 79 0.35 11.16 6.74
CA SER A 79 1.65 11.84 6.75
C SER A 79 2.84 10.88 6.73
N GLU A 80 2.58 9.59 6.65
CA GLU A 80 3.60 8.54 6.66
C GLU A 80 3.46 7.65 5.45
N ASP A 81 4.60 7.22 4.91
CA ASP A 81 4.70 6.19 3.89
C ASP A 81 5.46 4.98 4.43
N VAL A 82 5.10 3.82 3.92
CA VAL A 82 5.90 2.60 4.08
C VAL A 82 6.86 2.53 2.91
N VAL A 83 8.15 2.60 3.19
CA VAL A 83 9.21 2.41 2.18
C VAL A 83 9.58 0.94 2.17
N VAL A 84 9.36 0.27 1.06
CA VAL A 84 9.76 -1.12 0.84
C VAL A 84 11.08 -1.14 0.10
N PHE A 85 12.09 -1.77 0.70
CA PHE A 85 13.45 -1.83 0.17
C PHE A 85 13.69 -3.08 -0.65
N HIS A 86 13.12 -4.20 -0.20
CA HIS A 86 13.44 -5.50 -0.75
C HIS A 86 12.28 -6.48 -0.60
N ARG A 87 12.17 -7.39 -1.57
CA ARG A 87 11.24 -8.52 -1.57
C ARG A 87 12.02 -9.81 -1.52
N GLN A 88 11.74 -10.67 -0.55
CA GLN A 88 12.32 -11.99 -0.40
C GLN A 88 11.26 -13.07 -0.48
N GLN A 89 11.65 -14.21 -1.01
CA GLN A 89 10.86 -15.42 -0.94
C GLN A 89 11.65 -16.44 -0.11
N ARG A 90 11.00 -16.98 0.92
CA ARG A 90 11.60 -17.99 1.82
C ARG A 90 10.80 -19.28 1.80
N SER A 91 11.45 -20.40 2.06
CA SER A 91 10.79 -21.67 2.34
C SER A 91 9.92 -21.55 3.61
N SER A 92 8.85 -22.34 3.69
CA SER A 92 7.95 -22.31 4.86
C SER A 92 8.57 -22.87 6.14
N GLU A 93 9.71 -23.58 6.03
CA GLU A 93 10.46 -24.10 7.17
C GLU A 93 11.36 -23.05 7.80
N GLU A 94 11.64 -21.95 7.08
CA GLU A 94 12.40 -20.84 7.61
C GLU A 94 11.56 -19.98 8.55
N ASP A 95 12.24 -19.23 9.42
CA ASP A 95 11.59 -18.30 10.34
C ASP A 95 10.81 -17.22 9.59
N VAL A 96 9.51 -17.12 9.88
CA VAL A 96 8.57 -16.21 9.22
C VAL A 96 8.28 -15.03 10.13
N PRO A 97 8.38 -13.78 9.64
CA PRO A 97 8.08 -12.61 10.45
C PRO A 97 6.67 -12.65 11.05
N LYS A 98 6.55 -12.26 12.32
CA LYS A 98 5.26 -12.14 13.02
C LYS A 98 4.47 -10.91 12.58
N ILE A 99 5.17 -9.86 12.14
CA ILE A 99 4.58 -8.61 11.64
C ILE A 99 4.01 -8.88 10.24
N ARG A 100 2.76 -8.53 10.02
CA ARG A 100 2.10 -8.65 8.72
C ARG A 100 2.09 -7.32 7.99
N MET A 101 2.15 -7.35 6.67
CA MET A 101 2.10 -6.14 5.86
C MET A 101 0.77 -5.40 5.99
N GLU A 102 -0.33 -6.12 6.26
CA GLU A 102 -1.63 -5.53 6.60
C GLU A 102 -1.54 -4.60 7.82
N ASP A 103 -0.86 -5.03 8.88
CA ASP A 103 -0.73 -4.25 10.12
C ASP A 103 0.13 -3.00 9.89
N VAL A 104 1.11 -3.09 9.01
CA VAL A 104 1.99 -1.96 8.66
C VAL A 104 1.26 -0.91 7.83
N VAL A 105 0.48 -1.32 6.82
CA VAL A 105 -0.20 -0.40 5.90
C VAL A 105 -1.50 0.13 6.49
N TYR A 106 -2.33 -0.73 7.06
CA TYR A 106 -3.68 -0.39 7.52
C TYR A 106 -3.79 -0.17 9.03
N GLY A 107 -2.93 -0.84 9.80
CA GLY A 107 -2.92 -0.75 11.26
C GLY A 107 -2.15 0.44 11.81
N SER A 108 -2.21 0.58 13.12
CA SER A 108 -1.54 1.65 13.88
C SER A 108 -0.18 1.23 14.45
N ILE A 109 0.40 0.13 13.94
CA ILE A 109 1.67 -0.37 14.42
C ILE A 109 2.78 0.68 14.24
N LYS A 110 3.59 0.86 15.28
CA LYS A 110 4.77 1.73 15.24
C LYS A 110 6.00 0.87 15.02
N LEU A 111 6.72 1.15 13.95
CA LEU A 111 7.96 0.47 13.63
C LEU A 111 9.14 1.42 13.86
N HIS A 112 10.22 0.87 14.40
CA HIS A 112 11.48 1.58 14.56
C HIS A 112 12.53 0.94 13.65
N GLY A 113 12.98 1.72 12.65
CA GLY A 113 13.95 1.25 11.67
C GLY A 113 13.39 0.27 10.65
N LYS A 114 14.29 -0.47 10.03
CA LYS A 114 13.94 -1.49 9.03
C LYS A 114 13.47 -2.77 9.70
N VAL A 115 12.33 -3.28 9.27
CA VAL A 115 11.74 -4.53 9.75
C VAL A 115 11.34 -5.42 8.59
N GLU A 116 11.24 -6.70 8.86
CA GLU A 116 10.65 -7.67 7.94
C GLU A 116 9.16 -7.84 8.24
N ALA A 117 8.33 -7.77 7.21
CA ALA A 117 6.89 -7.96 7.30
C ALA A 117 6.43 -9.02 6.30
N LEU A 118 5.61 -9.95 6.78
CA LEU A 118 5.02 -11.00 5.96
C LEU A 118 3.97 -10.40 5.04
N LEU A 119 4.19 -10.52 3.73
CA LEU A 119 3.22 -10.13 2.72
C LEU A 119 2.20 -11.25 2.47
N TRP A 120 2.70 -12.46 2.25
CA TRP A 120 1.87 -13.60 1.92
C TRP A 120 2.60 -14.92 2.23
N LYS A 121 1.82 -15.96 2.58
CA LYS A 121 2.30 -17.32 2.79
C LYS A 121 1.44 -18.30 2.00
N SER A 122 2.09 -19.25 1.31
CA SER A 122 1.41 -20.32 0.58
C SER A 122 0.60 -21.20 1.54
N GLN A 123 -0.62 -21.55 1.14
CA GLN A 123 -1.50 -22.47 1.86
C GLN A 123 -1.39 -23.91 1.33
N ILE A 124 -0.76 -24.08 0.19
CA ILE A 124 -0.62 -25.36 -0.53
C ILE A 124 0.85 -25.55 -0.96
N PRO A 125 1.31 -26.80 -1.13
CA PRO A 125 2.65 -27.08 -1.64
C PRO A 125 2.89 -26.51 -3.06
N PRO A 126 4.10 -26.07 -3.38
CA PRO A 126 5.24 -25.89 -2.47
C PRO A 126 5.01 -24.71 -1.51
N TYR A 127 5.31 -24.94 -0.23
CA TYR A 127 5.13 -23.90 0.79
C TYR A 127 6.26 -22.87 0.72
N TYR A 128 5.91 -21.61 0.58
CA TYR A 128 6.84 -20.48 0.64
C TYR A 128 6.17 -19.23 1.21
N SER A 129 7.00 -18.32 1.68
CA SER A 129 6.57 -17.05 2.25
C SER A 129 7.17 -15.90 1.45
N CYS A 130 6.36 -14.89 1.14
CA CYS A 130 6.81 -13.64 0.55
C CYS A 130 6.93 -12.58 1.66
N ILE A 131 8.10 -12.00 1.81
CA ILE A 131 8.46 -11.09 2.89
C ILE A 131 8.98 -9.80 2.30
N TYR A 132 8.53 -8.67 2.87
CA TYR A 132 9.07 -7.36 2.57
C TYR A 132 9.97 -6.86 3.69
N THR A 133 11.13 -6.32 3.33
CA THR A 133 11.91 -5.47 4.23
C THR A 133 11.43 -4.04 4.04
N CYS A 134 10.88 -3.43 5.09
CA CYS A 134 10.25 -2.13 5.02
C CYS A 134 10.53 -1.25 6.25
N GLU A 135 10.25 0.04 6.11
CA GLU A 135 10.41 1.05 7.15
C GLU A 135 9.29 2.09 7.03
N ILE A 136 8.78 2.61 8.15
CA ILE A 136 7.84 3.72 8.14
C ILE A 136 8.61 5.04 8.15
N ARG A 137 8.33 5.91 7.18
CA ARG A 137 8.93 7.25 7.08
C ARG A 137 7.87 8.33 6.97
N LYS A 138 8.14 9.48 7.57
CA LYS A 138 7.31 10.67 7.36
C LYS A 138 7.46 11.17 5.92
N VAL A 139 6.33 11.47 5.28
CA VAL A 139 6.31 12.06 3.94
C VAL A 139 6.94 13.45 4.01
N LYS A 140 8.03 13.66 3.28
CA LYS A 140 8.58 15.00 3.10
C LYS A 140 7.60 15.78 2.21
N THR A 141 6.87 16.72 2.80
CA THR A 141 6.03 17.65 2.05
C THR A 141 6.94 18.62 1.32
N THR A 142 7.34 18.31 0.09
CA THR A 142 7.94 19.29 -0.81
C THR A 142 6.81 20.23 -1.23
N CYS A 143 6.71 21.37 -0.56
CA CYS A 143 5.89 22.48 -1.02
C CYS A 143 6.47 22.98 -2.35
N PHE A 144 5.94 22.53 -3.46
CA PHE A 144 6.13 23.19 -4.74
C PHE A 144 5.45 24.55 -4.64
N LYS A 145 6.22 25.60 -4.27
CA LYS A 145 5.79 26.98 -4.48
C LYS A 145 5.55 27.15 -5.99
N ARG A 146 4.28 27.19 -6.39
CA ARG A 146 3.91 27.64 -7.75
C ARG A 146 4.45 29.06 -7.89
N LYS A 147 5.50 29.24 -8.68
CA LYS A 147 5.89 30.55 -9.18
C LYS A 147 4.70 31.10 -9.97
N ARG A 148 4.08 32.17 -9.48
CA ARG A 148 3.10 32.92 -10.27
C ARG A 148 3.82 33.43 -11.52
N PRO A 149 3.21 33.32 -12.73
CA PRO A 149 3.75 33.98 -13.91
C PRO A 149 3.76 35.48 -13.65
N THR A 150 4.91 36.12 -13.83
CA THR A 150 5.02 37.59 -13.78
C THR A 150 4.36 38.09 -15.05
N GLU A 151 3.21 38.75 -14.95
CA GLU A 151 2.61 39.52 -16.03
C GLU A 151 3.59 40.61 -16.44
N SER A 152 4.19 40.45 -17.58
CA SER A 152 4.95 41.51 -18.21
C SER A 152 3.98 42.59 -18.70
N ARG A 153 3.91 43.66 -17.90
CA ARG A 153 3.16 44.89 -18.20
C ARG A 153 3.80 45.54 -19.43
N MET A 154 3.21 45.35 -20.60
CA MET A 154 3.49 46.21 -21.78
C MET A 154 3.05 47.61 -21.42
N LYS A 155 3.96 48.54 -21.44
CA LYS A 155 3.67 49.97 -21.49
C LYS A 155 3.51 50.40 -22.95
N PRO A 156 2.59 51.38 -23.20
CA PRO A 156 2.25 51.89 -24.50
C PRO A 156 3.39 52.67 -25.19
#